data_c0b6abeceffa32c2d5e88d1bfc0c5a8c
#
_entry.id   c0b6abeceffa32c2d5e88d1bfc0c5a8c
#
_cell.length_a   1.000
_cell.length_b   1.000
_cell.length_c   1.000
_cell.angle_alpha   90.00
_cell.angle_beta   90.00
_cell.angle_gamma   90.00
#
_symmetry.space_group_name_H-M   'P 1'
#
loop_
_entity.id
_entity.type
_entity.pdbx_description
1 polymer ?
#
loop_
_entity_poly.entity_id
_entity_poly.type
_entity_poly.pdbx_seq_one_letter_code
_entity_poly.pdbx_strand_id
1 'polypeptide(L)'
;ISILEIKQRKRNQIKIGHEPQKRVATSEFGKRENALAAINGTFFDVAKGGSVDYLRAEGKVMHTNRLNKHNTRAIHQKAAVVINDGRAHIEEWDGTDNWEDKIVGQEVMLSGPLLLDEGQEKILDSTAFVKLRHPRSVVATRKNKLYFITIDGRSENAAGMSLTELADVMRWLKYQDAINLDGGGSTALWVDGVGDNGIVNYPSDNKKWDHDGERKVANVLLVKKRSRR
;
A
#
# COMPACT_ATOMS: atom_id res chain seq x y z
N ILE A 1 -14.16 -1.36 7.61
CA ILE A 1 -13.47 -1.02 6.34
C ILE A 1 -13.51 0.47 6.18
N SER A 2 -12.36 1.12 5.97
CA SER A 2 -12.24 2.54 5.67
C SER A 2 -11.78 2.72 4.23
N ILE A 3 -12.44 3.62 3.48
CA ILE A 3 -12.16 3.85 2.05
C ILE A 3 -11.99 5.34 1.82
N LEU A 4 -10.84 5.75 1.32
CA LEU A 4 -10.56 7.11 0.85
C LEU A 4 -10.54 7.14 -0.68
N GLU A 5 -11.47 7.87 -1.28
CA GLU A 5 -11.50 8.12 -2.71
C GLU A 5 -10.65 9.35 -3.06
N ILE A 6 -9.69 9.18 -3.96
CA ILE A 6 -8.77 10.21 -4.41
C ILE A 6 -9.00 10.46 -5.91
N LYS A 7 -9.46 11.66 -6.25
CA LYS A 7 -9.56 12.07 -7.66
C LYS A 7 -8.17 12.44 -8.17
N GLN A 8 -7.67 11.69 -9.16
CA GLN A 8 -6.35 11.92 -9.77
C GLN A 8 -6.42 13.11 -10.75
N ARG A 9 -6.55 14.31 -10.21
CA ARG A 9 -6.62 15.58 -10.97
C ARG A 9 -5.29 16.34 -10.87
N LYS A 10 -5.13 17.39 -11.70
CA LYS A 10 -3.94 18.26 -11.69
C LYS A 10 -3.60 18.88 -10.32
N ARG A 11 -4.58 18.96 -9.40
CA ARG A 11 -4.38 19.55 -8.05
C ARG A 11 -3.81 18.57 -7.01
N ASN A 12 -3.95 17.27 -7.25
CA ASN A 12 -3.47 16.24 -6.33
C ASN A 12 -2.31 15.49 -6.99
N GLN A 13 -1.33 15.13 -6.20
CA GLN A 13 -0.25 14.25 -6.62
C GLN A 13 -0.07 13.12 -5.61
N ILE A 14 0.20 11.94 -6.12
CA ILE A 14 0.59 10.78 -5.34
C ILE A 14 2.10 10.76 -5.27
N LYS A 15 2.63 10.41 -4.10
CA LYS A 15 4.07 10.31 -3.83
C LYS A 15 4.36 9.09 -2.95
N ILE A 16 5.58 8.58 -3.03
CA ILE A 16 6.11 7.63 -2.07
C ILE A 16 6.88 8.39 -0.98
N GLY A 17 6.49 8.17 0.28
CA GLY A 17 7.32 8.52 1.43
C GLY A 17 8.13 7.32 1.86
N HIS A 18 9.41 7.48 2.17
CA HIS A 18 10.25 6.36 2.59
C HIS A 18 11.32 6.77 3.60
N GLU A 19 11.75 5.80 4.39
CA GLU A 19 12.91 5.88 5.29
C GLU A 19 13.85 4.71 5.00
N PRO A 20 15.12 4.96 4.69
CA PRO A 20 16.03 3.91 4.29
C PRO A 20 16.44 2.97 5.44
N GLN A 21 16.50 3.47 6.68
CA GLN A 21 16.99 2.75 7.85
C GLN A 21 16.12 2.92 9.10
N LYS A 22 15.11 3.78 9.04
CA LYS A 22 14.20 4.05 10.15
C LYS A 22 12.81 3.55 9.85
N ARG A 23 11.98 3.59 10.86
CA ARG A 23 10.55 3.35 10.75
C ARG A 23 9.83 4.51 11.40
N VAL A 24 8.82 5.01 10.73
CA VAL A 24 8.06 6.19 11.10
C VAL A 24 6.58 5.84 11.02
N ALA A 25 5.75 6.37 11.89
CA ALA A 25 4.32 6.18 11.84
C ALA A 25 3.72 6.76 10.55
N THR A 26 2.68 6.15 10.01
CA THR A 26 2.01 6.63 8.79
C THR A 26 1.50 8.06 8.97
N SER A 27 0.95 8.37 10.14
CA SER A 27 0.52 9.72 10.51
C SER A 27 1.68 10.73 10.54
N GLU A 28 2.84 10.32 11.05
CA GLU A 28 4.04 11.16 11.11
C GLU A 28 4.60 11.44 9.72
N PHE A 29 4.62 10.44 8.82
CA PHE A 29 4.92 10.66 7.40
C PHE A 29 3.98 11.69 6.79
N GLY A 30 2.67 11.54 7.00
CA GLY A 30 1.67 12.46 6.49
C GLY A 30 1.91 13.91 6.95
N LYS A 31 2.10 14.10 8.24
CA LYS A 31 2.35 15.42 8.86
C LYS A 31 3.67 16.04 8.36
N ARG A 32 4.77 15.29 8.40
CA ARG A 32 6.09 15.76 7.97
C ARG A 32 6.13 16.20 6.51
N GLU A 33 5.41 15.47 5.67
CA GLU A 33 5.34 15.70 4.24
C GLU A 33 4.25 16.70 3.82
N ASN A 34 3.52 17.29 4.78
CA ASN A 34 2.36 18.17 4.51
C ASN A 34 1.38 17.50 3.53
N ALA A 35 1.09 16.23 3.75
CA ALA A 35 0.18 15.46 2.92
C ALA A 35 -1.28 15.73 3.30
N LEU A 36 -2.20 15.43 2.40
CA LEU A 36 -3.65 15.40 2.67
C LEU A 36 -4.09 14.06 3.25
N ALA A 37 -3.36 12.99 2.88
CA ALA A 37 -3.60 11.65 3.38
C ALA A 37 -2.35 10.79 3.19
N ALA A 38 -2.26 9.71 3.96
CA ALA A 38 -1.22 8.68 3.85
C ALA A 38 -1.81 7.30 4.15
N ILE A 39 -1.32 6.29 3.43
CA ILE A 39 -1.54 4.88 3.75
C ILE A 39 -0.19 4.18 3.87
N ASN A 40 -0.04 3.21 4.78
CA ASN A 40 1.18 2.40 4.85
C ASN A 40 1.48 1.76 3.49
N GLY A 41 2.74 1.55 3.20
CA GLY A 41 3.20 1.06 1.90
C GLY A 41 3.46 -0.45 1.87
N THR A 42 4.57 -0.82 1.23
CA THR A 42 4.96 -2.21 1.03
C THR A 42 5.76 -2.79 2.20
N PHE A 43 6.08 -4.07 2.10
CA PHE A 43 6.78 -4.86 3.11
C PHE A 43 8.18 -4.31 3.41
N PHE A 44 8.56 -4.38 4.67
CA PHE A 44 9.82 -3.84 5.16
C PHE A 44 10.49 -4.76 6.19
N ASP A 45 11.77 -4.55 6.40
CA ASP A 45 12.53 -5.28 7.42
C ASP A 45 12.18 -4.70 8.81
N VAL A 46 11.44 -5.49 9.59
CA VAL A 46 10.98 -5.05 10.93
C VAL A 46 12.13 -4.82 11.89
N ALA A 47 13.26 -5.51 11.72
CA ALA A 47 14.42 -5.37 12.59
C ALA A 47 15.34 -4.22 12.17
N LYS A 48 15.64 -4.12 10.88
CA LYS A 48 16.65 -3.21 10.33
C LYS A 48 16.08 -1.93 9.71
N GLY A 49 14.78 -1.90 9.44
CA GLY A 49 14.15 -0.86 8.64
C GLY A 49 14.43 -1.04 7.14
N GLY A 50 13.91 -0.12 6.33
CA GLY A 50 14.00 -0.16 4.88
C GLY A 50 13.06 -1.18 4.23
N SER A 51 12.74 -1.00 2.95
CA SER A 51 11.90 -1.93 2.19
C SER A 51 12.60 -3.26 1.95
N VAL A 52 11.86 -4.36 1.87
CA VAL A 52 12.38 -5.66 1.39
C VAL A 52 12.11 -5.84 -0.10
N ASP A 53 11.24 -5.05 -0.67
CA ASP A 53 10.85 -5.06 -2.07
C ASP A 53 11.41 -3.82 -2.79
N TYR A 54 11.44 -3.89 -4.13
CA TYR A 54 11.90 -2.78 -4.94
C TYR A 54 11.11 -1.50 -4.66
N LEU A 55 11.84 -0.44 -4.45
CA LEU A 55 11.31 0.90 -4.23
C LEU A 55 12.13 1.91 -5.02
N ARG A 56 11.48 2.65 -5.91
CA ARG A 56 12.03 3.81 -6.60
C ARG A 56 11.25 5.04 -6.15
N ALA A 57 11.96 6.05 -5.67
CA ALA A 57 11.38 7.34 -5.31
C ALA A 57 12.17 8.47 -5.98
N GLU A 58 11.48 9.46 -6.53
CA GLU A 58 12.08 10.61 -7.25
C GLU A 58 13.08 10.20 -8.33
N GLY A 59 12.80 9.11 -9.04
CA GLY A 59 13.65 8.55 -10.09
C GLY A 59 14.86 7.77 -9.59
N LYS A 60 15.07 7.64 -8.28
CA LYS A 60 16.21 6.91 -7.69
C LYS A 60 15.75 5.59 -7.09
N VAL A 61 16.48 4.52 -7.34
CA VAL A 61 16.26 3.22 -6.70
C VAL A 61 16.74 3.30 -5.25
N MET A 62 15.81 3.13 -4.31
CA MET A 62 16.06 3.16 -2.87
C MET A 62 16.32 1.77 -2.32
N HIS A 63 15.60 0.78 -2.84
CA HIS A 63 15.72 -0.63 -2.47
C HIS A 63 15.52 -1.52 -3.69
N THR A 64 16.19 -2.66 -3.70
CA THR A 64 16.00 -3.73 -4.70
C THR A 64 15.28 -4.91 -4.06
N ASN A 65 14.70 -5.79 -4.88
CA ASN A 65 14.04 -7.00 -4.39
C ASN A 65 15.00 -7.92 -3.65
N ARG A 66 14.56 -8.42 -2.51
CA ARG A 66 15.19 -9.58 -1.86
C ARG A 66 14.47 -10.84 -2.35
N LEU A 67 15.06 -11.52 -3.32
CA LEU A 67 14.53 -12.78 -3.82
C LEU A 67 14.61 -13.85 -2.74
N ASN A 68 13.76 -14.86 -2.84
CA ASN A 68 13.78 -16.00 -1.91
C ASN A 68 15.02 -16.90 -2.12
N LYS A 69 15.18 -17.91 -1.27
CA LYS A 69 16.32 -18.87 -1.34
C LYS A 69 16.45 -19.65 -2.66
N HIS A 70 15.41 -19.67 -3.47
CA HIS A 70 15.42 -20.30 -4.80
C HIS A 70 15.60 -19.27 -5.93
N ASN A 71 16.01 -18.06 -5.61
CA ASN A 71 16.17 -16.94 -6.54
C ASN A 71 14.90 -16.63 -7.34
N THR A 72 13.73 -16.83 -6.72
CA THR A 72 12.42 -16.52 -7.31
C THR A 72 11.72 -15.39 -6.58
N ARG A 73 10.81 -14.72 -7.28
CA ARG A 73 10.00 -13.64 -6.72
C ARG A 73 8.97 -14.18 -5.75
N ALA A 74 8.81 -13.52 -4.62
CA ALA A 74 7.67 -13.73 -3.74
C ALA A 74 6.38 -13.17 -4.40
N ILE A 75 5.22 -13.63 -3.94
CA ILE A 75 3.93 -13.18 -4.48
C ILE A 75 3.75 -11.65 -4.37
N HIS A 76 4.30 -11.04 -3.33
CA HIS A 76 4.28 -9.58 -3.13
C HIS A 76 5.31 -8.82 -3.97
N GLN A 77 6.04 -9.47 -4.85
CA GLN A 77 7.01 -8.87 -5.78
C GLN A 77 6.56 -8.97 -7.24
N LYS A 78 5.28 -9.31 -7.46
CA LYS A 78 4.72 -9.57 -8.79
C LYS A 78 3.73 -8.50 -9.25
N ALA A 79 3.67 -7.37 -8.56
CA ALA A 79 2.89 -6.21 -8.97
C ALA A 79 3.52 -4.93 -8.38
N ALA A 80 3.16 -3.79 -8.92
CA ALA A 80 3.66 -2.50 -8.49
C ALA A 80 2.56 -1.43 -8.50
N VAL A 81 2.67 -0.50 -7.56
CA VAL A 81 2.08 0.83 -7.69
C VAL A 81 3.10 1.71 -8.40
N VAL A 82 2.74 2.19 -9.58
CA VAL A 82 3.59 3.03 -10.44
C VAL A 82 3.04 4.44 -10.45
N ILE A 83 3.90 5.43 -10.22
CA ILE A 83 3.49 6.83 -10.17
C ILE A 83 4.29 7.61 -11.22
N ASN A 84 3.56 8.22 -12.14
CA ASN A 84 4.12 9.11 -13.15
C ASN A 84 3.34 10.43 -13.17
N ASP A 85 4.04 11.55 -13.17
CA ASP A 85 3.45 12.90 -13.08
C ASP A 85 2.40 13.04 -11.94
N GLY A 86 2.67 12.39 -10.81
CA GLY A 86 1.80 12.41 -9.63
C GLY A 86 0.50 11.63 -9.76
N ARG A 87 0.35 10.81 -10.80
CA ARG A 87 -0.77 9.88 -10.98
C ARG A 87 -0.30 8.46 -10.78
N ALA A 88 -1.06 7.70 -10.03
CA ALA A 88 -0.77 6.30 -9.74
C ALA A 88 -1.63 5.37 -10.59
N HIS A 89 -1.03 4.28 -11.03
CA HIS A 89 -1.70 3.11 -11.60
C HIS A 89 -1.03 1.84 -11.06
N ILE A 90 -1.59 0.70 -11.38
CA ILE A 90 -1.08 -0.60 -10.94
C ILE A 90 -0.59 -1.35 -12.17
N GLU A 91 0.58 -1.99 -12.06
CA GLU A 91 1.14 -2.84 -13.11
C GLU A 91 1.41 -4.23 -12.56
N GLU A 92 1.13 -5.25 -13.38
CA GLU A 92 1.48 -6.65 -13.10
C GLU A 92 2.88 -6.96 -13.64
N TRP A 93 3.61 -7.83 -12.96
CA TRP A 93 4.88 -8.37 -13.43
C TRP A 93 4.72 -9.12 -14.75
N ASP A 94 5.50 -8.76 -15.76
CA ASP A 94 5.45 -9.31 -17.11
C ASP A 94 6.14 -10.67 -17.28
N GLY A 95 6.67 -11.25 -16.20
CA GLY A 95 7.39 -12.51 -16.20
C GLY A 95 8.88 -12.37 -16.49
N THR A 96 9.38 -11.18 -16.81
CA THR A 96 10.80 -10.97 -17.16
C THR A 96 11.65 -10.61 -15.95
N ASP A 97 12.94 -10.90 -16.01
CA ASP A 97 13.93 -10.40 -15.07
C ASP A 97 14.12 -8.89 -15.27
N ASN A 98 14.44 -8.20 -14.16
CA ASN A 98 14.65 -6.74 -14.16
C ASN A 98 13.44 -5.94 -14.69
N TRP A 99 12.22 -6.50 -14.56
CA TRP A 99 10.98 -5.83 -14.95
C TRP A 99 10.87 -4.44 -14.35
N GLU A 100 11.15 -4.27 -13.06
CA GLU A 100 11.06 -3.01 -12.33
C GLU A 100 11.96 -1.91 -12.90
N ASP A 101 13.06 -2.25 -13.52
CA ASP A 101 13.96 -1.28 -14.16
C ASP A 101 13.40 -0.76 -15.48
N LYS A 102 12.51 -1.53 -16.12
CA LYS A 102 11.81 -1.20 -17.36
C LYS A 102 10.54 -0.39 -17.15
N ILE A 103 9.98 -0.39 -15.91
CA ILE A 103 8.77 0.36 -15.59
C ILE A 103 9.00 1.86 -15.82
N VAL A 104 8.13 2.45 -16.64
CA VAL A 104 8.14 3.89 -16.93
C VAL A 104 7.39 4.62 -15.82
N GLY A 105 8.11 5.12 -14.82
CA GLY A 105 7.55 5.85 -13.68
C GLY A 105 8.62 6.56 -12.87
N GLN A 106 8.30 7.74 -12.35
CA GLN A 106 9.19 8.46 -11.45
C GLN A 106 9.29 7.78 -10.10
N GLU A 107 8.20 7.14 -9.68
CA GLU A 107 8.12 6.39 -8.42
C GLU A 107 7.49 5.03 -8.68
N VAL A 108 8.06 3.99 -8.11
CA VAL A 108 7.63 2.59 -8.25
C VAL A 108 7.74 1.92 -6.90
N MET A 109 6.67 1.29 -6.46
CA MET A 109 6.64 0.50 -5.22
C MET A 109 6.07 -0.88 -5.53
N LEU A 110 6.93 -1.90 -5.51
CA LEU A 110 6.46 -3.27 -5.59
C LEU A 110 5.70 -3.65 -4.33
N SER A 111 4.59 -4.32 -4.51
CA SER A 111 3.80 -4.89 -3.44
C SER A 111 2.91 -6.02 -3.97
N GLY A 112 2.07 -6.61 -3.13
CA GLY A 112 1.15 -7.63 -3.61
C GLY A 112 0.62 -8.57 -2.52
N PRO A 113 -0.10 -9.57 -2.96
CA PRO A 113 -0.38 -9.91 -4.36
C PRO A 113 -1.29 -8.90 -5.07
N LEU A 114 -1.27 -8.94 -6.40
CA LEU A 114 -2.30 -8.34 -7.22
C LEU A 114 -3.61 -9.09 -6.95
N LEU A 115 -4.68 -8.37 -6.65
CA LEU A 115 -5.99 -8.93 -6.32
C LEU A 115 -6.93 -8.89 -7.52
N LEU A 116 -6.94 -7.75 -8.21
CA LEU A 116 -7.70 -7.54 -9.44
C LEU A 116 -6.81 -6.94 -10.52
N ASP A 117 -7.08 -7.34 -11.75
CA ASP A 117 -6.53 -6.80 -12.98
C ASP A 117 -7.66 -6.67 -14.00
N GLU A 118 -7.90 -5.46 -14.52
CA GLU A 118 -9.02 -5.14 -15.43
C GLU A 118 -10.40 -5.62 -14.91
N GLY A 119 -10.61 -5.63 -13.60
CA GLY A 119 -11.86 -6.08 -12.96
C GLY A 119 -11.96 -7.59 -12.78
N GLN A 120 -10.96 -8.36 -13.18
CA GLN A 120 -10.89 -9.81 -13.01
C GLN A 120 -10.03 -10.19 -11.79
N GLU A 121 -10.50 -11.16 -11.01
CA GLU A 121 -9.74 -11.67 -9.86
C GLU A 121 -8.52 -12.46 -10.32
N LYS A 122 -7.39 -12.20 -9.65
CA LYS A 122 -6.16 -12.96 -9.87
C LYS A 122 -6.20 -14.27 -9.09
N ILE A 123 -5.60 -15.30 -9.66
CA ILE A 123 -5.45 -16.59 -8.99
C ILE A 123 -4.41 -16.44 -7.89
N LEU A 124 -4.83 -16.60 -6.64
CA LEU A 124 -3.97 -16.55 -5.46
C LEU A 124 -3.53 -17.96 -5.05
N ASP A 125 -2.34 -18.06 -4.47
CA ASP A 125 -1.87 -19.33 -3.90
C ASP A 125 -2.68 -19.72 -2.64
N SER A 126 -2.36 -20.88 -2.06
CA SER A 126 -3.06 -21.40 -0.90
C SER A 126 -2.25 -21.27 0.41
N THR A 127 -1.30 -20.34 0.47
CA THR A 127 -0.48 -20.07 1.65
C THR A 127 -1.31 -19.54 2.83
N ALA A 128 -0.77 -19.65 4.02
CA ALA A 128 -1.36 -19.05 5.23
C ALA A 128 -1.53 -17.51 5.09
N PHE A 129 -0.60 -16.85 4.39
CA PHE A 129 -0.68 -15.42 4.11
C PHE A 129 -1.95 -15.05 3.31
N VAL A 130 -2.35 -15.90 2.37
CA VAL A 130 -3.55 -15.71 1.55
C VAL A 130 -4.81 -16.09 2.33
N LYS A 131 -4.82 -17.23 3.01
CA LYS A 131 -6.03 -17.82 3.63
C LYS A 131 -6.43 -17.21 4.96
N LEU A 132 -5.46 -16.76 5.75
CA LEU A 132 -5.77 -16.27 7.10
C LEU A 132 -6.28 -14.82 7.07
N ARG A 133 -7.25 -14.55 7.95
CA ARG A 133 -7.80 -13.20 8.12
C ARG A 133 -6.83 -12.33 8.92
N HIS A 134 -6.54 -11.16 8.37
CA HIS A 134 -5.68 -10.14 8.97
C HIS A 134 -6.22 -8.75 8.66
N PRO A 135 -5.80 -7.71 9.41
CA PRO A 135 -5.89 -6.33 8.90
C PRO A 135 -5.19 -6.24 7.54
N ARG A 136 -5.76 -5.50 6.61
CA ARG A 136 -5.24 -5.36 5.23
C ARG A 136 -5.22 -3.92 4.80
N SER A 137 -4.26 -3.58 3.94
CA SER A 137 -4.18 -2.31 3.24
C SER A 137 -4.16 -2.57 1.74
N VAL A 138 -4.91 -1.77 1.00
CA VAL A 138 -5.08 -1.95 -0.46
C VAL A 138 -5.01 -0.60 -1.14
N VAL A 139 -4.40 -0.61 -2.32
CA VAL A 139 -4.58 0.43 -3.32
C VAL A 139 -5.42 -0.14 -4.45
N ALA A 140 -6.45 0.59 -4.85
CA ALA A 140 -7.30 0.20 -5.97
C ALA A 140 -7.52 1.37 -6.93
N THR A 141 -7.83 1.04 -8.20
CA THR A 141 -8.13 2.02 -9.24
C THR A 141 -9.55 1.81 -9.80
N ARG A 142 -10.18 2.90 -10.19
CA ARG A 142 -11.42 2.88 -10.98
C ARG A 142 -11.53 4.18 -11.78
N LYS A 143 -11.48 4.12 -13.11
CA LYS A 143 -11.45 5.28 -13.99
C LYS A 143 -10.27 6.22 -13.60
N ASN A 144 -10.53 7.50 -13.40
CA ASN A 144 -9.52 8.50 -13.00
C ASN A 144 -9.43 8.68 -11.46
N LYS A 145 -9.69 7.62 -10.69
CA LYS A 145 -9.67 7.65 -9.24
C LYS A 145 -8.75 6.58 -8.69
N LEU A 146 -8.06 6.93 -7.63
CA LEU A 146 -7.30 6.03 -6.78
C LEU A 146 -8.04 5.88 -5.46
N TYR A 147 -7.92 4.73 -4.85
CA TYR A 147 -8.54 4.43 -3.56
C TYR A 147 -7.50 3.89 -2.61
N PHE A 148 -7.44 4.46 -1.41
CA PHE A 148 -6.74 3.88 -0.27
C PHE A 148 -7.77 3.19 0.61
N ILE A 149 -7.56 1.92 0.91
CA ILE A 149 -8.53 1.08 1.59
C ILE A 149 -7.83 0.35 2.71
N THR A 150 -8.41 0.38 3.90
CA THR A 150 -7.96 -0.41 5.04
C THR A 150 -9.08 -1.28 5.58
N ILE A 151 -8.72 -2.49 5.98
CA ILE A 151 -9.57 -3.47 6.64
C ILE A 151 -9.02 -3.68 8.03
N ASP A 152 -9.81 -3.39 9.06
CA ASP A 152 -9.45 -3.62 10.44
C ASP A 152 -9.52 -5.11 10.77
N GLY A 153 -8.77 -5.55 11.77
CA GLY A 153 -8.76 -6.94 12.20
C GLY A 153 -7.96 -7.16 13.48
N ARG A 154 -7.79 -8.43 13.87
CA ARG A 154 -7.11 -8.84 15.11
C ARG A 154 -7.76 -8.26 16.37
N SER A 155 -9.06 -8.05 16.35
CA SER A 155 -9.87 -7.52 17.42
C SER A 155 -11.19 -8.27 17.50
N GLU A 156 -11.83 -8.28 18.66
CA GLU A 156 -13.20 -8.79 18.83
C GLU A 156 -14.21 -8.02 17.96
N ASN A 157 -13.92 -6.75 17.65
CA ASN A 157 -14.76 -5.90 16.82
C ASN A 157 -14.53 -6.07 15.31
N ALA A 158 -13.41 -6.69 14.89
CA ALA A 158 -13.06 -6.89 13.48
C ALA A 158 -12.14 -8.08 13.28
N ALA A 159 -12.60 -9.06 12.52
CA ALA A 159 -11.85 -10.28 12.25
C ALA A 159 -10.69 -10.07 11.26
N GLY A 160 -10.76 -9.04 10.41
CA GLY A 160 -9.92 -8.90 9.23
C GLY A 160 -10.47 -9.67 8.03
N MET A 161 -9.68 -9.75 6.96
CA MET A 161 -10.01 -10.50 5.74
C MET A 161 -8.85 -11.36 5.28
N SER A 162 -9.15 -12.54 4.72
CA SER A 162 -8.24 -13.26 3.83
C SER A 162 -8.06 -12.48 2.53
N LEU A 163 -7.02 -12.80 1.76
CA LEU A 163 -6.83 -12.11 0.48
C LEU A 163 -7.87 -12.54 -0.57
N THR A 164 -8.42 -13.73 -0.47
CA THR A 164 -9.52 -14.18 -1.32
C THR A 164 -10.80 -13.39 -1.03
N GLU A 165 -11.22 -13.30 0.23
CA GLU A 165 -12.36 -12.45 0.62
C GLU A 165 -12.16 -10.99 0.20
N LEU A 166 -10.93 -10.50 0.29
CA LEU A 166 -10.58 -9.14 -0.08
C LEU A 166 -10.72 -8.92 -1.59
N ALA A 167 -10.27 -9.88 -2.43
CA ALA A 167 -10.44 -9.83 -3.88
C ALA A 167 -11.93 -9.81 -4.27
N ASP A 168 -12.75 -10.68 -3.65
CA ASP A 168 -14.21 -10.67 -3.83
C ASP A 168 -14.83 -9.31 -3.53
N VAL A 169 -14.43 -8.68 -2.40
CA VAL A 169 -14.92 -7.34 -2.01
C VAL A 169 -14.47 -6.28 -3.01
N MET A 170 -13.22 -6.32 -3.47
CA MET A 170 -12.72 -5.36 -4.47
C MET A 170 -13.48 -5.49 -5.79
N ARG A 171 -13.76 -6.71 -6.26
CA ARG A 171 -14.57 -7.00 -7.44
C ARG A 171 -16.02 -6.53 -7.25
N TRP A 172 -16.63 -6.82 -6.12
CA TRP A 172 -18.01 -6.39 -5.80
C TRP A 172 -18.15 -4.86 -5.80
N LEU A 173 -17.13 -4.13 -5.31
CA LEU A 173 -17.05 -2.66 -5.35
C LEU A 173 -16.71 -2.13 -6.76
N LYS A 174 -16.52 -3.02 -7.75
CA LYS A 174 -16.26 -2.70 -9.17
C LYS A 174 -14.98 -1.87 -9.36
N TYR A 175 -13.92 -2.17 -8.62
CA TYR A 175 -12.60 -1.64 -8.94
C TYR A 175 -12.05 -2.29 -10.21
N GLN A 176 -11.19 -1.58 -10.93
CA GLN A 176 -10.51 -2.10 -12.13
C GLN A 176 -9.28 -2.90 -11.70
N ASP A 177 -8.40 -2.28 -10.98
CA ASP A 177 -7.20 -2.92 -10.46
C ASP A 177 -7.17 -2.78 -8.95
N ALA A 178 -6.60 -3.77 -8.27
CA ALA A 178 -6.40 -3.73 -6.82
C ALA A 178 -5.15 -4.51 -6.43
N ILE A 179 -4.30 -3.89 -5.61
CA ILE A 179 -3.06 -4.46 -5.10
C ILE A 179 -3.05 -4.42 -3.57
N ASN A 180 -2.72 -5.56 -2.95
CA ASN A 180 -2.51 -5.62 -1.52
C ASN A 180 -1.16 -4.98 -1.15
N LEU A 181 -1.14 -4.23 -0.07
CA LEU A 181 0.05 -3.66 0.55
C LEU A 181 0.44 -4.46 1.81
N ASP A 182 1.44 -3.99 2.57
CA ASP A 182 1.70 -4.58 3.89
C ASP A 182 0.48 -4.40 4.79
N GLY A 183 0.21 -5.43 5.59
CA GLY A 183 -0.98 -5.52 6.41
C GLY A 183 -0.68 -5.74 7.90
N GLY A 184 -1.63 -6.35 8.58
CA GLY A 184 -1.50 -6.63 10.01
C GLY A 184 -1.33 -5.36 10.84
N GLY A 185 -0.33 -5.30 11.70
CA GLY A 185 -0.06 -4.13 12.53
C GLY A 185 0.34 -2.88 11.76
N SER A 186 0.78 -3.04 10.49
CA SER A 186 1.16 -1.91 9.62
C SER A 186 -0.04 -1.18 9.03
N THR A 187 -1.22 -1.81 9.02
CA THR A 187 -2.44 -1.25 8.42
C THR A 187 -2.82 0.07 9.08
N ALA A 188 -2.61 1.18 8.38
CA ALA A 188 -2.94 2.52 8.85
C ALA A 188 -3.31 3.44 7.68
N LEU A 189 -4.44 4.15 7.82
CA LEU A 189 -4.88 5.21 6.93
C LEU A 189 -4.99 6.50 7.72
N TRP A 190 -4.18 7.47 7.34
CA TRP A 190 -4.17 8.80 7.93
C TRP A 190 -4.77 9.82 6.96
N VAL A 191 -5.58 10.74 7.47
CA VAL A 191 -6.16 11.86 6.71
C VAL A 191 -6.02 13.14 7.52
N ASP A 192 -5.48 14.17 6.91
CA ASP A 192 -5.27 15.48 7.56
C ASP A 192 -6.59 16.08 8.05
N GLY A 193 -6.60 16.53 9.31
CA GLY A 193 -7.75 17.18 9.92
C GLY A 193 -8.92 16.26 10.30
N VAL A 194 -8.74 14.94 10.26
CA VAL A 194 -9.77 13.96 10.70
C VAL A 194 -9.45 13.47 12.11
N GLY A 195 -10.44 13.51 13.02
CA GLY A 195 -10.28 13.09 14.42
C GLY A 195 -9.13 13.81 15.14
N ASP A 196 -8.66 13.24 16.24
CA ASP A 196 -7.63 13.87 17.07
C ASP A 196 -6.22 13.69 16.50
N ASN A 197 -5.92 12.53 15.91
CA ASN A 197 -4.59 12.19 15.38
C ASN A 197 -4.54 12.00 13.85
N GLY A 198 -5.70 12.01 13.18
CA GLY A 198 -5.83 11.81 11.73
C GLY A 198 -5.99 10.36 11.30
N ILE A 199 -5.85 9.37 12.19
CA ILE A 199 -6.01 7.95 11.86
C ILE A 199 -7.48 7.61 11.73
N VAL A 200 -7.86 7.04 10.58
CA VAL A 200 -9.26 6.77 10.20
C VAL A 200 -9.69 5.35 10.56
N ASN A 201 -8.78 4.40 10.48
CA ASN A 201 -9.02 3.00 10.82
C ASN A 201 -8.62 2.69 12.27
N TYR A 202 -8.73 1.42 12.68
CA TYR A 202 -8.34 0.94 14.01
C TYR A 202 -7.08 0.07 13.90
N PRO A 203 -5.88 0.65 13.98
CA PRO A 203 -4.63 -0.10 13.87
C PRO A 203 -4.48 -1.08 15.04
N SER A 204 -3.93 -2.26 14.79
CA SER A 204 -3.95 -3.37 15.74
C SER A 204 -2.66 -3.60 16.52
N ASP A 205 -1.63 -2.76 16.37
CA ASP A 205 -0.31 -3.05 16.94
C ASP A 205 -0.26 -2.86 18.47
N ASN A 206 -1.08 -1.96 19.02
CA ASN A 206 -1.26 -1.77 20.47
C ASN A 206 -2.26 -2.77 21.10
N LYS A 207 -2.91 -3.63 20.30
CA LYS A 207 -3.95 -4.60 20.73
C LYS A 207 -5.18 -3.96 21.37
N LYS A 208 -5.46 -2.70 21.07
CA LYS A 208 -6.64 -1.97 21.51
C LYS A 208 -7.53 -1.63 20.31
N TRP A 209 -8.80 -1.32 20.60
CA TRP A 209 -9.72 -0.82 19.59
C TRP A 209 -9.81 0.71 19.69
N ASP A 210 -8.73 1.35 19.25
CA ASP A 210 -8.58 2.81 19.23
C ASP A 210 -7.82 3.25 17.96
N HIS A 211 -7.60 4.55 17.81
CA HIS A 211 -6.88 5.12 16.67
C HIS A 211 -5.37 5.36 16.94
N ASP A 212 -4.84 4.87 18.06
CA ASP A 212 -3.46 5.14 18.49
C ASP A 212 -2.49 3.98 18.24
N GLY A 213 -2.98 2.86 17.72
CA GLY A 213 -2.26 1.61 17.58
C GLY A 213 -1.43 1.46 16.29
N GLU A 214 -1.02 2.52 15.61
CA GLU A 214 -0.26 2.39 14.37
C GLU A 214 1.18 1.92 14.60
N ARG A 215 1.61 0.95 13.79
CA ARG A 215 3.00 0.52 13.73
C ARG A 215 3.83 1.52 12.94
N LYS A 216 5.07 1.74 13.37
CA LYS A 216 6.07 2.45 12.56
C LYS A 216 6.48 1.60 11.36
N VAL A 217 6.40 2.17 10.16
CA VAL A 217 6.68 1.53 8.87
C VAL A 217 7.85 2.22 8.16
N ALA A 218 8.42 1.58 7.13
CA ALA A 218 9.55 2.15 6.39
C ALA A 218 9.13 2.97 5.17
N ASN A 219 7.91 2.80 4.70
CA ASN A 219 7.42 3.50 3.51
C ASN A 219 5.89 3.63 3.53
N VAL A 220 5.39 4.63 2.80
CA VAL A 220 3.97 4.99 2.70
C VAL A 220 3.65 5.49 1.30
N LEU A 221 2.36 5.50 0.95
CA LEU A 221 1.84 6.30 -0.16
C LEU A 221 1.18 7.56 0.40
N LEU A 222 1.48 8.70 -0.21
CA LEU A 222 1.04 10.03 0.19
C LEU A 222 0.14 10.64 -0.87
N VAL A 223 -0.89 11.35 -0.44
CA VAL A 223 -1.67 12.28 -1.27
C VAL A 223 -1.24 13.69 -0.91
N LYS A 224 -0.70 14.44 -1.85
CA LYS A 224 -0.24 15.82 -1.61
C LYS A 224 -0.96 16.81 -2.53
N LYS A 225 -1.10 18.06 -2.09
CA LYS A 225 -1.47 19.15 -3.00
C LYS A 225 -0.31 19.42 -3.97
N ARG A 226 -0.62 19.53 -5.26
CA ARG A 226 0.38 19.96 -6.23
C ARG A 226 0.63 21.45 -6.06
N SER A 227 1.88 21.83 -5.86
CA SER A 227 2.27 23.26 -5.86
C SER A 227 1.88 23.89 -7.20
N ARG A 228 1.27 25.07 -7.17
CA ARG A 228 1.12 25.87 -8.40
C ARG A 228 2.53 26.28 -8.83
N ARG A 229 2.95 25.85 -9.98
CA ARG A 229 4.10 26.46 -10.66
C ARG A 229 3.69 27.80 -11.21
#